data_e2a2862226da46c43893b9eb008ef2d0
#
_entry.id   e2a2862226da46c43893b9eb008ef2d0
#
_cell.length_a   1.000
_cell.length_b   1.000
_cell.length_c   1.000
_cell.angle_alpha   90.00
_cell.angle_beta   90.00
_cell.angle_gamma   90.00
#
_symmetry.space_group_name_H-M   'P 1'
#
loop_
_entity.id
_entity.type
_entity.pdbx_description
1 polymer ?
#
loop_
_entity_poly.entity_id
_entity_poly.type
_entity_poly.pdbx_seq_one_letter_code
_entity_poly.pdbx_strand_id
1 'polypeptide(L)'
;CTTTCETARCGDGFVQGDEVCDDGNAFNNDGCLVDCTAAACGDGFLHAGMEACDDGNDNDADGCRNDCTLPSCGDGVVQAGEECDDGNQNNSDGCTNTCAFPTCGDGYVQGLEQCDDGDHRNDDECTNDCRLPICGDGIVQTGEQCDDGNHYNNDACTNDCRIPARCGDGHVDPGEQCDDGNNNDFDGCRNNCWL
;
A
#
# COMPACT_ATOMS: atom_id res chain seq x y z
N CYS A 1 -50.72 14.10 -33.74
CA CYS A 1 -50.73 15.49 -34.23
C CYS A 1 -50.92 16.42 -33.06
N THR A 2 -50.06 17.43 -32.90
CA THR A 2 -50.26 18.56 -32.00
C THR A 2 -51.52 19.37 -32.42
N THR A 3 -52.01 20.29 -31.57
CA THR A 3 -53.16 21.16 -31.86
C THR A 3 -52.98 22.03 -33.11
N THR A 4 -51.76 22.16 -33.63
CA THR A 4 -51.35 22.89 -34.84
C THR A 4 -51.17 21.97 -36.06
N CYS A 5 -51.47 20.66 -35.95
CA CYS A 5 -51.21 19.64 -36.98
C CYS A 5 -49.76 19.52 -37.44
N GLU A 6 -48.83 19.83 -36.58
CA GLU A 6 -47.43 19.59 -36.86
C GLU A 6 -47.09 18.08 -36.67
N THR A 7 -46.11 17.62 -37.41
CA THR A 7 -45.60 16.25 -37.24
C THR A 7 -44.89 16.12 -35.92
N ALA A 8 -45.09 15.01 -35.20
CA ALA A 8 -44.36 14.67 -33.99
C ALA A 8 -42.85 14.79 -34.21
N ARG A 9 -42.19 15.47 -33.30
CA ARG A 9 -40.73 15.68 -33.30
C ARG A 9 -40.19 15.59 -31.89
N CYS A 10 -39.09 14.92 -31.73
CA CYS A 10 -38.35 14.96 -30.48
C CYS A 10 -37.97 16.39 -30.10
N GLY A 11 -38.19 16.77 -28.84
CA GLY A 11 -37.87 18.07 -28.29
C GLY A 11 -39.05 19.09 -28.44
N ASP A 12 -40.27 18.65 -28.76
CA ASP A 12 -41.44 19.55 -28.83
C ASP A 12 -42.24 19.63 -27.51
N GLY A 13 -41.86 18.83 -26.50
CA GLY A 13 -42.48 18.78 -25.18
C GLY A 13 -43.66 17.85 -25.05
N PHE A 14 -43.92 16.99 -26.06
CA PHE A 14 -45.01 16.05 -26.05
C PHE A 14 -44.57 14.67 -26.53
N VAL A 15 -44.61 13.67 -25.68
CA VAL A 15 -44.30 12.27 -26.04
C VAL A 15 -45.34 11.76 -27.01
N GLN A 16 -44.95 11.45 -28.25
CA GLN A 16 -45.84 11.06 -29.35
C GLN A 16 -45.23 9.94 -30.22
N GLY A 17 -46.06 9.08 -30.78
CA GLY A 17 -45.60 8.04 -31.71
C GLY A 17 -44.74 6.99 -31.03
N ASP A 18 -43.51 6.84 -31.48
CA ASP A 18 -42.55 5.84 -31.00
C ASP A 18 -41.55 6.47 -29.96
N GLU A 19 -41.79 7.68 -29.49
CA GLU A 19 -40.95 8.37 -28.52
C GLU A 19 -41.09 7.72 -27.15
N VAL A 20 -39.96 7.48 -26.48
CA VAL A 20 -39.90 6.97 -25.10
C VAL A 20 -40.00 8.13 -24.09
N CYS A 21 -39.45 9.27 -24.44
CA CYS A 21 -39.48 10.51 -23.70
C CYS A 21 -39.50 11.72 -24.63
N ASP A 22 -39.86 12.90 -24.11
CA ASP A 22 -39.68 14.21 -24.72
C ASP A 22 -39.69 15.25 -23.62
N ASP A 23 -38.62 16.01 -23.44
CA ASP A 23 -38.42 16.98 -22.39
C ASP A 23 -38.52 18.44 -22.92
N GLY A 24 -38.85 18.60 -24.21
CA GLY A 24 -39.07 19.88 -24.85
C GLY A 24 -37.79 20.59 -25.24
N ASN A 25 -36.68 19.92 -25.31
CA ASN A 25 -35.41 20.51 -25.72
C ASN A 25 -34.61 19.55 -26.63
N ALA A 26 -33.41 19.91 -27.02
CA ALA A 26 -32.52 19.11 -27.89
C ALA A 26 -31.12 18.95 -27.28
N PHE A 27 -31.06 18.72 -25.98
CA PHE A 27 -29.82 18.43 -25.25
C PHE A 27 -29.79 16.95 -24.87
N ASN A 28 -28.59 16.37 -24.78
CA ASN A 28 -28.40 14.99 -24.39
C ASN A 28 -27.91 14.84 -22.92
N ASN A 29 -27.86 15.93 -22.16
CA ASN A 29 -27.29 15.91 -20.81
C ASN A 29 -28.33 15.98 -19.68
N ASP A 30 -29.56 15.61 -20.01
CA ASP A 30 -30.69 15.55 -19.11
C ASP A 30 -31.47 14.22 -19.24
N GLY A 31 -32.74 14.15 -18.96
CA GLY A 31 -33.48 12.88 -18.88
C GLY A 31 -33.89 12.29 -20.21
N CYS A 32 -33.73 13.01 -21.34
CA CYS A 32 -34.15 12.55 -22.66
C CYS A 32 -33.13 12.93 -23.72
N LEU A 33 -32.70 11.95 -24.52
CA LEU A 33 -31.76 12.19 -25.61
C LEU A 33 -32.47 12.82 -26.82
N VAL A 34 -31.73 13.44 -27.74
CA VAL A 34 -32.27 14.09 -28.95
C VAL A 34 -32.97 13.16 -29.92
N ASP A 35 -32.83 11.85 -29.74
CA ASP A 35 -33.55 10.80 -30.50
C ASP A 35 -34.78 10.28 -29.76
N CYS A 36 -35.17 10.94 -28.64
CA CYS A 36 -36.31 10.56 -27.80
C CYS A 36 -36.19 9.19 -27.13
N THR A 37 -34.96 8.74 -26.87
CA THR A 37 -34.64 7.65 -25.94
C THR A 37 -34.35 8.20 -24.56
N ALA A 38 -34.68 7.45 -23.51
CA ALA A 38 -34.33 7.85 -22.14
C ALA A 38 -32.81 7.77 -21.94
N ALA A 39 -32.25 8.79 -21.28
CA ALA A 39 -30.86 8.75 -20.88
C ALA A 39 -30.56 7.56 -19.97
N ALA A 40 -29.45 6.89 -20.21
CA ALA A 40 -29.03 5.69 -19.50
C ALA A 40 -27.50 5.60 -19.45
N CYS A 41 -26.99 5.07 -18.39
CA CYS A 41 -25.56 4.79 -18.25
C CYS A 41 -25.02 4.00 -19.45
N GLY A 42 -23.88 4.42 -20.01
CA GLY A 42 -23.26 3.81 -21.17
C GLY A 42 -23.76 4.30 -22.53
N ASP A 43 -24.60 5.33 -22.57
CA ASP A 43 -25.12 5.89 -23.82
C ASP A 43 -24.21 6.95 -24.47
N GLY A 44 -23.11 7.34 -23.78
CA GLY A 44 -22.12 8.31 -24.24
C GLY A 44 -22.46 9.76 -23.92
N PHE A 45 -23.49 10.00 -23.11
CA PHE A 45 -23.91 11.35 -22.71
C PHE A 45 -24.11 11.45 -21.20
N LEU A 46 -23.27 12.20 -20.53
CA LEU A 46 -23.37 12.42 -19.08
C LEU A 46 -24.72 13.08 -18.70
N HIS A 47 -25.57 12.33 -18.00
CA HIS A 47 -26.82 12.84 -17.43
C HIS A 47 -26.55 13.65 -16.17
N ALA A 48 -26.52 14.96 -16.29
CA ALA A 48 -26.12 15.89 -15.24
C ALA A 48 -26.97 15.74 -13.96
N GLY A 49 -26.30 15.44 -12.83
CA GLY A 49 -26.91 15.27 -11.51
C GLY A 49 -27.45 13.87 -11.20
N MET A 50 -27.40 12.92 -12.16
CA MET A 50 -27.77 11.53 -11.96
C MET A 50 -26.57 10.62 -12.11
N GLU A 51 -25.64 10.95 -12.98
CA GLU A 51 -24.42 10.20 -13.27
C GLU A 51 -23.20 10.99 -12.88
N ALA A 52 -22.15 10.28 -12.40
CA ALA A 52 -20.85 10.85 -12.12
C ALA A 52 -19.93 10.81 -13.35
N CYS A 53 -20.16 9.85 -14.24
CA CYS A 53 -19.46 9.66 -15.52
C CYS A 53 -20.36 8.91 -16.50
N ASP A 54 -20.04 8.98 -17.79
CA ASP A 54 -20.52 8.12 -18.86
C ASP A 54 -19.45 8.09 -19.95
N ASP A 55 -19.01 6.92 -20.38
CA ASP A 55 -17.98 6.73 -21.41
C ASP A 55 -18.49 6.01 -22.66
N GLY A 56 -19.79 5.77 -22.71
CA GLY A 56 -20.47 5.23 -23.89
C GLY A 56 -20.28 3.74 -24.10
N ASN A 57 -19.99 2.98 -23.04
CA ASN A 57 -19.83 1.54 -23.11
C ASN A 57 -20.22 0.84 -21.81
N ASP A 58 -20.20 -0.51 -21.79
CA ASP A 58 -20.53 -1.36 -20.65
C ASP A 58 -19.28 -2.08 -20.08
N ASN A 59 -18.14 -1.38 -19.99
CA ASN A 59 -16.89 -1.96 -19.48
C ASN A 59 -16.51 -1.34 -18.15
N ASP A 60 -16.61 -2.09 -17.04
CA ASP A 60 -16.28 -1.61 -15.69
C ASP A 60 -14.79 -1.32 -15.47
N ALA A 61 -13.90 -1.74 -16.38
CA ALA A 61 -12.45 -1.68 -16.18
C ALA A 61 -11.78 -0.47 -16.87
N ASP A 62 -12.52 0.58 -17.23
CA ASP A 62 -11.98 1.76 -17.90
C ASP A 62 -12.34 3.09 -17.19
N GLY A 63 -12.85 4.08 -17.88
CA GLY A 63 -13.03 5.43 -17.33
C GLY A 63 -14.31 5.66 -16.53
N CYS A 64 -15.30 4.74 -16.67
CA CYS A 64 -16.58 4.82 -16.00
C CYS A 64 -17.14 3.43 -15.74
N ARG A 65 -17.71 3.21 -14.57
CA ARG A 65 -18.36 1.92 -14.24
C ARG A 65 -19.74 1.84 -14.86
N ASN A 66 -20.25 0.62 -15.07
CA ASN A 66 -21.58 0.35 -15.63
C ASN A 66 -22.75 0.87 -14.77
N ASP A 67 -22.47 1.34 -13.55
CA ASP A 67 -23.41 2.04 -12.68
C ASP A 67 -23.25 3.57 -12.71
N CYS A 68 -22.45 4.09 -13.67
CA CYS A 68 -22.12 5.51 -13.86
C CYS A 68 -21.47 6.17 -12.64
N THR A 69 -20.74 5.37 -11.84
CA THR A 69 -19.85 5.89 -10.81
C THR A 69 -18.41 5.92 -11.31
N LEU A 70 -17.62 6.87 -10.76
CA LEU A 70 -16.19 6.93 -11.07
C LEU A 70 -15.45 5.72 -10.49
N PRO A 71 -14.47 5.17 -11.22
CA PRO A 71 -13.56 4.16 -10.70
C PRO A 71 -12.89 4.59 -9.40
N SER A 72 -12.72 3.66 -8.47
CA SER A 72 -12.05 3.95 -7.19
C SER A 72 -11.42 2.69 -6.62
N CYS A 73 -10.22 2.82 -6.10
CA CYS A 73 -9.54 1.75 -5.39
C CYS A 73 -10.41 1.15 -4.28
N GLY A 74 -10.50 -0.18 -4.22
CA GLY A 74 -11.30 -0.92 -3.26
C GLY A 74 -12.75 -1.16 -3.69
N ASP A 75 -13.08 -1.00 -4.97
CA ASP A 75 -14.42 -1.26 -5.51
C ASP A 75 -14.61 -2.67 -6.10
N GLY A 76 -13.55 -3.45 -6.14
CA GLY A 76 -13.54 -4.86 -6.60
C GLY A 76 -13.29 -5.03 -8.09
N VAL A 77 -12.90 -3.98 -8.81
CA VAL A 77 -12.58 -4.01 -10.24
C VAL A 77 -11.25 -3.33 -10.50
N VAL A 78 -10.28 -4.03 -11.07
CA VAL A 78 -8.99 -3.43 -11.44
C VAL A 78 -9.16 -2.55 -12.66
N GLN A 79 -9.05 -1.23 -12.50
CA GLN A 79 -9.17 -0.26 -13.58
C GLN A 79 -7.80 0.25 -14.05
N ALA A 80 -7.86 1.13 -15.08
CA ALA A 80 -6.66 1.72 -15.66
C ALA A 80 -5.92 2.60 -14.62
N GLY A 81 -4.70 2.20 -14.29
CA GLY A 81 -3.85 2.89 -13.31
C GLY A 81 -3.75 2.17 -11.97
N GLU A 82 -4.45 1.07 -11.78
CA GLU A 82 -4.38 0.19 -10.62
C GLU A 82 -3.54 -1.05 -10.93
N GLU A 83 -2.76 -1.51 -9.97
CA GLU A 83 -2.03 -2.77 -10.05
C GLU A 83 -2.89 -3.93 -9.53
N CYS A 84 -3.75 -3.65 -8.55
CA CYS A 84 -4.68 -4.59 -7.93
C CYS A 84 -5.91 -3.86 -7.40
N ASP A 85 -6.98 -4.59 -7.15
CA ASP A 85 -8.15 -4.19 -6.37
C ASP A 85 -8.75 -5.44 -5.71
N ASP A 86 -8.95 -5.44 -4.43
CA ASP A 86 -9.50 -6.58 -3.67
C ASP A 86 -10.89 -6.29 -3.08
N GLY A 87 -11.49 -5.17 -3.48
CA GLY A 87 -12.86 -4.82 -3.11
C GLY A 87 -13.01 -4.25 -1.70
N ASN A 88 -11.92 -3.77 -1.10
CA ASN A 88 -11.96 -3.19 0.23
C ASN A 88 -10.89 -2.09 0.42
N GLN A 89 -10.80 -1.51 1.61
CA GLN A 89 -9.82 -0.48 1.94
C GLN A 89 -8.95 -0.89 3.14
N ASN A 90 -8.53 -2.15 3.18
CA ASN A 90 -7.64 -2.68 4.20
C ASN A 90 -6.23 -2.82 3.61
N ASN A 91 -5.24 -2.10 4.14
CA ASN A 91 -3.86 -2.16 3.66
C ASN A 91 -3.10 -3.45 4.04
N SER A 92 -3.71 -4.34 4.84
CA SER A 92 -3.01 -5.51 5.39
C SER A 92 -3.45 -6.84 4.75
N ASP A 93 -3.88 -6.82 3.51
CA ASP A 93 -4.34 -8.03 2.78
C ASP A 93 -3.78 -8.10 1.35
N GLY A 94 -4.60 -8.29 0.33
CA GLY A 94 -4.12 -8.56 -1.03
C GLY A 94 -3.80 -7.34 -1.87
N CYS A 95 -4.24 -6.16 -1.45
CA CYS A 95 -4.06 -4.90 -2.17
C CYS A 95 -4.04 -3.72 -1.19
N THR A 96 -3.17 -2.75 -1.42
CA THR A 96 -3.17 -1.52 -0.61
C THR A 96 -4.30 -0.58 -1.02
N ASN A 97 -4.69 0.36 -0.14
CA ASN A 97 -5.68 1.40 -0.44
C ASN A 97 -5.28 2.37 -1.57
N THR A 98 -4.06 2.22 -2.09
CA THR A 98 -3.55 2.95 -3.25
C THR A 98 -3.53 2.10 -4.51
N CYS A 99 -4.18 0.93 -4.46
CA CYS A 99 -4.23 -0.05 -5.53
C CYS A 99 -2.86 -0.49 -6.06
N ALA A 100 -1.92 -0.63 -5.16
CA ALA A 100 -0.61 -1.22 -5.41
C ALA A 100 -0.50 -2.59 -4.71
N PHE A 101 0.27 -3.50 -5.29
CA PHE A 101 0.56 -4.76 -4.61
C PHE A 101 1.35 -4.53 -3.32
N PRO A 102 1.05 -5.31 -2.27
CA PRO A 102 1.82 -5.32 -1.04
C PRO A 102 3.31 -5.52 -1.29
N THR A 103 4.14 -4.71 -0.67
CA THR A 103 5.61 -4.79 -0.79
C THR A 103 6.27 -4.48 0.54
N CYS A 104 7.31 -5.23 0.87
CA CYS A 104 8.13 -4.96 2.04
C CYS A 104 8.64 -3.51 2.03
N GLY A 105 8.48 -2.79 3.14
CA GLY A 105 8.85 -1.38 3.30
C GLY A 105 7.73 -0.39 2.95
N ASP A 106 6.49 -0.85 2.80
CA ASP A 106 5.33 0.03 2.56
C ASP A 106 4.62 0.50 3.84
N GLY A 107 5.04 0.01 5.00
CA GLY A 107 4.51 0.38 6.32
C GLY A 107 3.33 -0.47 6.79
N TYR A 108 3.00 -1.56 6.09
CA TYR A 108 1.91 -2.45 6.44
C TYR A 108 2.35 -3.91 6.43
N VAL A 109 2.27 -4.60 7.56
CA VAL A 109 2.58 -6.04 7.63
C VAL A 109 1.52 -6.84 6.89
N GLN A 110 1.90 -7.55 5.82
CA GLN A 110 1.00 -8.23 4.92
C GLN A 110 1.51 -9.64 4.55
N GLY A 111 0.61 -10.52 4.16
CA GLY A 111 0.94 -11.82 3.59
C GLY A 111 1.85 -12.70 4.46
N LEU A 112 3.11 -12.85 4.08
CA LEU A 112 4.12 -13.67 4.78
C LEU A 112 5.15 -12.84 5.55
N GLU A 113 4.95 -11.54 5.67
CA GLU A 113 5.84 -10.64 6.37
C GLU A 113 5.77 -10.85 7.88
N GLN A 114 6.90 -10.76 8.55
CA GLN A 114 7.00 -10.80 10.00
C GLN A 114 6.96 -9.40 10.62
N CYS A 115 7.39 -8.41 9.85
CA CYS A 115 7.44 -7.00 10.20
C CYS A 115 7.40 -6.16 8.91
N ASP A 116 7.07 -4.89 9.06
CA ASP A 116 7.26 -3.84 8.06
C ASP A 116 7.37 -2.51 8.82
N ASP A 117 8.44 -1.76 8.64
CA ASP A 117 8.71 -0.49 9.32
C ASP A 117 8.60 0.71 8.38
N GLY A 118 8.21 0.46 7.13
CA GLY A 118 7.96 1.50 6.14
C GLY A 118 9.20 2.04 5.47
N ASP A 119 10.33 1.34 5.56
CA ASP A 119 11.53 1.71 4.84
C ASP A 119 12.30 0.49 4.28
N HIS A 120 13.49 0.72 3.72
CA HIS A 120 14.31 -0.31 3.09
C HIS A 120 15.71 -0.35 3.73
N ARG A 121 15.76 -0.34 5.06
CA ARG A 121 16.98 -0.48 5.83
C ARG A 121 17.02 -1.84 6.50
N ASN A 122 18.23 -2.36 6.75
CA ASN A 122 18.40 -3.63 7.42
C ASN A 122 18.91 -3.50 8.86
N ASP A 123 19.22 -2.25 9.28
CA ASP A 123 19.93 -1.98 10.54
C ASP A 123 19.00 -1.48 11.66
N ASP A 124 17.69 -1.66 11.52
CA ASP A 124 16.67 -1.17 12.44
C ASP A 124 15.69 -2.25 12.92
N GLU A 125 14.39 -2.00 12.90
CA GLU A 125 13.37 -2.89 13.48
C GLU A 125 12.89 -3.98 12.55
N CYS A 126 13.14 -3.83 11.22
CA CYS A 126 12.75 -4.79 10.20
C CYS A 126 13.80 -4.90 9.09
N THR A 127 14.06 -6.11 8.60
CA THR A 127 14.96 -6.27 7.45
C THR A 127 14.24 -6.00 6.12
N ASN A 128 14.99 -5.70 5.06
CA ASN A 128 14.43 -5.50 3.70
C ASN A 128 13.70 -6.73 3.12
N ASP A 129 13.79 -7.88 3.78
CA ASP A 129 13.05 -9.10 3.44
C ASP A 129 11.82 -9.28 4.35
N CYS A 130 11.42 -8.23 5.08
CA CYS A 130 10.30 -8.22 6.04
C CYS A 130 10.38 -9.33 7.08
N ARG A 131 11.56 -9.53 7.62
CA ARG A 131 11.84 -10.44 8.72
C ARG A 131 12.31 -9.68 9.94
N LEU A 132 11.95 -10.19 11.10
CA LEU A 132 12.47 -9.66 12.35
C LEU A 132 13.99 -9.83 12.41
N PRO A 133 14.72 -8.81 12.93
CA PRO A 133 16.15 -8.90 13.19
C PRO A 133 16.52 -10.13 14.01
N ILE A 134 17.62 -10.79 13.67
CA ILE A 134 18.15 -11.96 14.38
C ILE A 134 19.65 -11.86 14.53
N CYS A 135 20.11 -12.06 15.77
CA CYS A 135 21.53 -12.14 16.06
C CYS A 135 22.22 -13.24 15.25
N GLY A 136 23.35 -12.92 14.63
CA GLY A 136 24.15 -13.84 13.83
C GLY A 136 23.89 -13.78 12.32
N ASP A 137 23.16 -12.76 11.84
CA ASP A 137 22.91 -12.54 10.42
C ASP A 137 23.97 -11.66 9.72
N GLY A 138 24.88 -11.07 10.49
CA GLY A 138 25.97 -10.22 10.00
C GLY A 138 25.63 -8.73 9.91
N ILE A 139 24.48 -8.30 10.45
CA ILE A 139 24.02 -6.93 10.46
C ILE A 139 23.72 -6.53 11.90
N VAL A 140 24.33 -5.47 12.39
CA VAL A 140 24.02 -4.93 13.73
C VAL A 140 22.73 -4.13 13.67
N GLN A 141 21.64 -4.69 14.21
CA GLN A 141 20.34 -4.06 14.24
C GLN A 141 20.01 -3.39 15.58
N THR A 142 18.83 -2.77 15.64
CA THR A 142 18.32 -2.12 16.85
C THR A 142 18.21 -3.13 18.01
N GLY A 143 18.94 -2.85 19.09
CA GLY A 143 18.97 -3.71 20.30
C GLY A 143 20.19 -4.62 20.41
N GLU A 144 21.02 -4.68 19.39
CA GLU A 144 22.26 -5.42 19.35
C GLU A 144 23.48 -4.53 19.67
N GLN A 145 24.49 -5.10 20.31
CA GLN A 145 25.77 -4.44 20.54
C GLN A 145 26.81 -4.81 19.47
N CYS A 146 26.63 -5.98 18.88
CA CYS A 146 27.49 -6.55 17.84
C CYS A 146 26.71 -7.62 17.08
N ASP A 147 27.15 -7.92 15.88
CA ASP A 147 26.79 -9.11 15.10
C ASP A 147 28.03 -9.51 14.27
N ASP A 148 28.44 -10.76 14.30
CA ASP A 148 29.59 -11.26 13.56
C ASP A 148 29.20 -12.31 12.49
N GLY A 149 27.89 -12.44 12.21
CA GLY A 149 27.36 -13.27 11.15
C GLY A 149 27.38 -14.77 11.46
N ASN A 150 27.44 -15.14 12.75
CA ASN A 150 27.42 -16.53 13.14
C ASN A 150 26.80 -16.75 14.53
N HIS A 151 26.70 -18.03 14.96
CA HIS A 151 26.11 -18.41 16.25
C HIS A 151 27.13 -19.10 17.16
N TYR A 152 28.37 -18.57 17.23
CA TYR A 152 29.41 -19.04 18.15
C TYR A 152 29.65 -18.00 19.25
N ASN A 153 29.73 -18.43 20.52
CA ASN A 153 29.87 -17.50 21.66
C ASN A 153 31.32 -17.13 22.00
N ASN A 154 32.31 -17.70 21.31
CA ASN A 154 33.73 -17.58 21.71
C ASN A 154 34.57 -16.76 20.71
N ASP A 155 33.96 -15.85 19.99
CA ASP A 155 34.62 -15.02 18.99
C ASP A 155 34.32 -13.51 19.17
N ALA A 156 33.90 -12.78 18.16
CA ALA A 156 33.73 -11.34 18.23
C ALA A 156 32.41 -10.89 18.85
N CYS A 157 31.40 -11.76 18.82
CA CYS A 157 30.06 -11.48 19.36
C CYS A 157 29.46 -12.71 20.03
N THR A 158 28.64 -12.51 21.05
CA THR A 158 27.89 -13.63 21.64
C THR A 158 26.61 -13.89 20.87
N ASN A 159 25.99 -15.11 21.01
CA ASN A 159 24.70 -15.45 20.40
C ASN A 159 23.53 -14.59 20.88
N ASP A 160 23.73 -13.76 21.90
CA ASP A 160 22.77 -12.76 22.38
C ASP A 160 23.09 -11.35 21.85
N CYS A 161 23.93 -11.25 20.81
CA CYS A 161 24.42 -10.01 20.20
C CYS A 161 25.00 -8.99 21.19
N ARG A 162 25.83 -9.50 22.09
CA ARG A 162 26.60 -8.71 23.06
C ARG A 162 28.08 -8.88 22.83
N ILE A 163 28.81 -7.80 23.05
CA ILE A 163 30.29 -7.86 23.04
C ILE A 163 30.70 -8.80 24.16
N PRO A 164 31.47 -9.88 23.88
CA PRO A 164 31.96 -10.77 24.92
C PRO A 164 32.86 -10.02 25.88
N ALA A 165 32.64 -10.19 27.18
CA ALA A 165 33.52 -9.70 28.20
C ALA A 165 34.93 -10.26 28.01
N ARG A 166 35.92 -9.44 27.78
CA ARG A 166 37.30 -9.81 27.56
C ARG A 166 38.26 -8.93 28.37
N CYS A 167 39.09 -9.58 29.15
CA CYS A 167 40.15 -8.86 29.83
C CYS A 167 41.12 -8.18 28.84
N GLY A 168 41.34 -6.88 29.02
CA GLY A 168 42.21 -6.09 28.15
C GLY A 168 41.50 -5.34 27.03
N ASP A 169 40.17 -5.25 27.05
CA ASP A 169 39.39 -4.50 26.06
C ASP A 169 39.16 -3.01 26.44
N GLY A 170 39.55 -2.61 27.65
CA GLY A 170 39.40 -1.25 28.17
C GLY A 170 38.12 -0.99 28.93
N HIS A 171 37.30 -2.00 29.19
CA HIS A 171 36.07 -1.94 29.95
C HIS A 171 36.08 -2.96 31.09
N VAL A 172 35.75 -2.55 32.30
CA VAL A 172 35.60 -3.49 33.42
C VAL A 172 34.26 -4.17 33.34
N ASP A 173 34.26 -5.41 32.90
CA ASP A 173 33.04 -6.23 32.66
C ASP A 173 32.59 -7.02 33.92
N PRO A 174 31.36 -7.57 33.95
CA PRO A 174 30.91 -8.41 35.03
C PRO A 174 31.82 -9.66 35.22
N GLY A 175 32.52 -9.73 36.32
CA GLY A 175 33.49 -10.82 36.65
C GLY A 175 34.93 -10.36 36.66
N GLU A 176 35.20 -9.12 36.29
CA GLU A 176 36.51 -8.53 36.30
C GLU A 176 36.66 -7.58 37.50
N GLN A 177 37.91 -7.45 38.00
CA GLN A 177 38.26 -6.48 39.04
C GLN A 177 38.92 -5.22 38.47
N CYS A 178 39.54 -5.35 37.31
CA CYS A 178 40.19 -4.27 36.58
C CYS A 178 40.26 -4.61 35.10
N ASP A 179 40.35 -3.59 34.26
CA ASP A 179 40.74 -3.66 32.86
C ASP A 179 41.53 -2.38 32.51
N ASP A 180 42.68 -2.49 31.91
CA ASP A 180 43.54 -1.36 31.53
C ASP A 180 43.74 -1.23 30.01
N GLY A 181 42.91 -1.99 29.23
CA GLY A 181 42.87 -1.93 27.77
C GLY A 181 44.06 -2.61 27.10
N ASN A 182 44.74 -3.51 27.79
CA ASN A 182 45.86 -4.24 27.22
C ASN A 182 46.09 -5.59 27.90
N ASN A 183 47.01 -6.41 27.37
CA ASN A 183 47.38 -7.71 27.92
C ASN A 183 48.78 -7.71 28.52
N ASN A 184 49.14 -6.72 29.33
CA ASN A 184 50.44 -6.62 30.00
C ASN A 184 50.27 -6.78 31.51
N ASP A 185 50.85 -7.84 32.10
CA ASP A 185 50.73 -8.13 33.54
C ASP A 185 51.47 -7.16 34.49
N PHE A 186 52.19 -6.16 33.98
CA PHE A 186 53.12 -5.35 34.76
C PHE A 186 52.74 -3.86 34.84
N ASP A 187 51.54 -3.47 34.52
CA ASP A 187 51.07 -2.08 34.58
C ASP A 187 49.87 -1.88 35.53
N GLY A 188 48.66 -1.80 35.10
CA GLY A 188 47.52 -1.49 35.96
C GLY A 188 46.64 -2.67 36.31
N CYS A 189 46.60 -3.66 35.44
CA CYS A 189 45.75 -4.86 35.55
C CYS A 189 46.46 -6.08 35.01
N ARG A 190 46.21 -7.25 35.59
CA ARG A 190 46.75 -8.50 35.03
C ARG A 190 45.90 -9.00 33.89
N ASN A 191 46.50 -9.84 33.01
CA ASN A 191 45.82 -10.48 31.87
C ASN A 191 44.62 -11.36 32.25
N ASN A 192 44.38 -11.60 33.52
CA ASN A 192 43.20 -12.29 34.03
C ASN A 192 42.16 -11.36 34.67
N CYS A 193 42.34 -10.06 34.51
CA CYS A 193 41.51 -8.98 35.06
C CYS A 193 41.36 -8.94 36.58
N TRP A 194 42.43 -9.35 37.28
CA TRP A 194 42.53 -9.28 38.72
C TRP A 194 43.70 -8.34 39.09
N LEU A 195 43.49 -7.54 40.16
CA LEU A 195 44.53 -6.64 40.71
C LEU A 195 45.75 -7.36 41.29
#